data_d9270343581ece49b67e5578bae48bb0
#
_entry.id   d9270343581ece49b67e5578bae48bb0
#
_cell.length_a   1.000
_cell.length_b   1.000
_cell.length_c   1.000
_cell.angle_alpha   90.00
_cell.angle_beta   90.00
_cell.angle_gamma   90.00
#
_symmetry.space_group_name_H-M   'P 1'
#
loop_
_entity.id
_entity.type
_entity.pdbx_description
1 polymer ?
#
loop_
_entity_poly.entity_id
_entity_poly.type
_entity_poly.pdbx_seq_one_letter_code
_entity_poly.pdbx_strand_id
1 'polypeptide(L)'
;MYALAKKEEIQLSKDIFPSEAWELISKNRKGDDLVIIDVSTPQEYKDLHLNGAINMNLISRFFKTRLDVMNKSRTYVVYCKVGGRSKIAQKLMQQLGFRTVYNIVGGTLLWEEEGLPFASGTESVNKFSFCPFFISIITFKKIKKVLHNLLSRTVKHTGITVSSGQES
;
A
#
# COMPACT_ATOMS: atom_id res chain seq x y z
N MET A 1 -28.90 19.40 -31.76
CA MET A 1 -28.64 18.31 -30.80
C MET A 1 -27.17 18.36 -30.47
N TYR A 2 -26.77 18.98 -29.35
CA TYR A 2 -25.41 18.96 -28.88
C TYR A 2 -25.22 17.66 -28.09
N ALA A 3 -24.45 16.71 -28.62
CA ALA A 3 -23.97 15.56 -27.89
C ALA A 3 -23.01 16.08 -26.80
N LEU A 4 -23.48 16.07 -25.55
CA LEU A 4 -22.60 16.30 -24.39
C LEU A 4 -21.53 15.21 -24.43
N ALA A 5 -20.31 15.59 -24.80
CA ALA A 5 -19.14 14.73 -24.72
C ALA A 5 -19.02 14.27 -23.25
N LYS A 6 -19.27 12.98 -23.02
CA LYS A 6 -19.07 12.34 -21.73
C LYS A 6 -17.60 12.50 -21.38
N LYS A 7 -17.28 13.42 -20.47
CA LYS A 7 -15.92 13.64 -19.99
C LYS A 7 -15.43 12.31 -19.44
N GLU A 8 -14.50 11.65 -20.13
CA GLU A 8 -13.87 10.43 -19.65
C GLU A 8 -13.17 10.76 -18.34
N GLU A 9 -13.74 10.31 -17.24
CA GLU A 9 -13.11 10.43 -15.92
C GLU A 9 -11.93 9.47 -15.88
N ILE A 10 -10.72 10.03 -15.81
CA ILE A 10 -9.48 9.25 -15.74
C ILE A 10 -9.53 8.41 -14.47
N GLN A 11 -9.53 7.08 -14.63
CA GLN A 11 -9.41 6.13 -13.55
C GLN A 11 -7.93 5.90 -13.22
N LEU A 12 -7.55 6.07 -11.95
CA LEU A 12 -6.23 5.79 -11.44
C LEU A 12 -6.25 4.49 -10.62
N SER A 13 -5.55 3.47 -11.10
CA SER A 13 -5.36 2.22 -10.37
C SER A 13 -3.88 1.86 -10.36
N LYS A 14 -3.29 1.83 -9.17
CA LYS A 14 -1.84 1.66 -8.99
C LYS A 14 -1.55 0.72 -7.82
N ASP A 15 -0.50 -0.07 -7.97
CA ASP A 15 0.12 -0.79 -6.86
C ASP A 15 1.12 0.13 -6.17
N ILE A 16 1.08 0.19 -4.85
CA ILE A 16 1.97 1.01 -4.02
C ILE A 16 2.60 0.15 -2.92
N PHE A 17 3.81 0.50 -2.51
CA PHE A 17 4.48 -0.15 -1.38
C PHE A 17 3.92 0.34 -0.03
N PRO A 18 4.07 -0.43 1.06
CA PRO A 18 3.56 -0.03 2.38
C PRO A 18 4.01 1.36 2.82
N SER A 19 5.27 1.73 2.61
CA SER A 19 5.79 3.06 2.93
C SER A 19 5.09 4.19 2.15
N GLU A 20 4.78 3.99 0.85
CA GLU A 20 4.02 4.95 0.03
C GLU A 20 2.57 5.04 0.54
N ALA A 21 1.95 3.89 0.86
CA ALA A 21 0.59 3.83 1.40
C ALA A 21 0.50 4.52 2.77
N TRP A 22 1.50 4.32 3.64
CA TRP A 22 1.56 4.99 4.94
C TRP A 22 1.66 6.51 4.79
N GLU A 23 2.47 7.00 3.86
CA GLU A 23 2.58 8.43 3.58
C GLU A 23 1.24 9.01 3.10
N LEU A 24 0.56 8.31 2.16
CA LEU A 24 -0.75 8.69 1.65
C LEU A 24 -1.80 8.74 2.77
N ILE A 25 -1.89 7.69 3.60
CA ILE A 25 -2.83 7.59 4.73
C ILE A 25 -2.55 8.68 5.77
N SER A 26 -1.29 8.89 6.09
CA SER A 26 -0.88 9.87 7.12
C SER A 26 -1.22 11.32 6.72
N LYS A 27 -1.10 11.65 5.46
CA LYS A 27 -1.46 12.97 4.91
C LYS A 27 -2.99 13.20 4.87
N ASN A 28 -3.77 12.15 4.75
CA ASN A 28 -5.23 12.23 4.59
C ASN A 28 -6.02 11.98 5.89
N ARG A 29 -5.38 11.99 7.06
CA ARG A 29 -6.00 11.70 8.37
C ARG A 29 -7.18 12.60 8.76
N LYS A 30 -7.32 13.75 8.15
CA LYS A 30 -8.37 14.74 8.46
C LYS A 30 -9.45 14.85 7.39
N GLY A 31 -9.39 14.06 6.31
CA GLY A 31 -10.30 14.18 5.18
C GLY A 31 -11.17 12.93 4.99
N ASP A 32 -12.43 13.14 4.67
CA ASP A 32 -13.39 12.08 4.35
C ASP A 32 -13.14 11.39 3.00
N ASP A 33 -12.08 11.79 2.26
CA ASP A 33 -11.87 11.37 0.88
C ASP A 33 -11.07 10.08 0.72
N LEU A 34 -10.41 9.58 1.77
CA LEU A 34 -9.66 8.34 1.74
C LEU A 34 -10.38 7.23 2.53
N VAL A 35 -10.56 6.08 1.91
CA VAL A 35 -11.13 4.88 2.54
C VAL A 35 -10.12 3.74 2.46
N ILE A 36 -9.84 3.11 3.60
CA ILE A 36 -8.95 1.96 3.70
C ILE A 36 -9.79 0.70 3.83
N ILE A 37 -9.58 -0.28 2.94
CA ILE A 37 -10.34 -1.53 2.92
C ILE A 37 -9.41 -2.72 3.08
N ASP A 38 -9.63 -3.48 4.15
CA ASP A 38 -9.08 -4.82 4.32
C ASP A 38 -10.00 -5.85 3.68
N VAL A 39 -9.54 -6.53 2.63
CA VAL A 39 -10.32 -7.56 1.93
C VAL A 39 -10.00 -8.97 2.41
N SER A 40 -9.28 -9.13 3.51
CA SER A 40 -9.02 -10.40 4.17
C SER A 40 -10.23 -10.90 4.96
N THR A 41 -10.12 -12.10 5.54
CA THR A 41 -11.18 -12.65 6.39
C THR A 41 -11.35 -11.85 7.67
N PRO A 42 -12.53 -11.90 8.33
CA PRO A 42 -12.75 -11.24 9.59
C PRO A 42 -11.76 -11.65 10.70
N GLN A 43 -11.28 -12.90 10.66
CA GLN A 43 -10.29 -13.36 11.62
C GLN A 43 -8.93 -12.72 11.37
N GLU A 44 -8.44 -12.72 10.13
CA GLU A 44 -7.18 -12.05 9.77
C GLU A 44 -7.21 -10.56 10.12
N TYR A 45 -8.36 -9.89 9.89
CA TYR A 45 -8.57 -8.50 10.27
C TYR A 45 -8.46 -8.26 11.79
N LYS A 46 -9.03 -9.16 12.60
CA LYS A 46 -8.91 -9.09 14.07
C LYS A 46 -7.47 -9.28 14.54
N ASP A 47 -6.73 -10.15 13.87
CA ASP A 47 -5.35 -10.44 14.22
C ASP A 47 -4.44 -9.24 13.94
N LEU A 48 -4.59 -8.62 12.76
CA LEU A 48 -3.82 -7.45 12.34
C LEU A 48 -4.55 -6.67 11.24
N HIS A 49 -4.73 -5.36 11.44
CA HIS A 49 -5.26 -4.47 10.40
C HIS A 49 -4.66 -3.05 10.49
N LEU A 50 -4.76 -2.29 9.42
CA LEU A 50 -4.35 -0.90 9.38
C LEU A 50 -5.36 -0.03 10.15
N ASN A 51 -4.86 0.94 10.94
CA ASN A 51 -5.71 1.86 11.67
C ASN A 51 -6.72 2.59 10.76
N GLY A 52 -8.00 2.52 11.12
CA GLY A 52 -9.08 3.13 10.34
C GLY A 52 -9.55 2.31 9.14
N ALA A 53 -9.02 1.11 8.92
CA ALA A 53 -9.49 0.22 7.87
C ALA A 53 -10.85 -0.38 8.22
N ILE A 54 -11.67 -0.58 7.18
CA ILE A 54 -12.91 -1.35 7.27
C ILE A 54 -12.71 -2.74 6.68
N ASN A 55 -13.22 -3.77 7.35
CA ASN A 55 -13.15 -5.12 6.80
C ASN A 55 -14.28 -5.37 5.79
N MET A 56 -13.89 -5.79 4.59
CA MET A 56 -14.79 -6.21 3.53
C MET A 56 -14.26 -7.49 2.89
N ASN A 57 -14.51 -8.64 3.52
CA ASN A 57 -14.02 -9.92 3.05
C ASN A 57 -14.34 -10.18 1.57
N LEU A 58 -13.30 -10.33 0.71
CA LEU A 58 -13.42 -10.54 -0.73
C LEU A 58 -14.28 -11.75 -1.10
N ILE A 59 -14.19 -12.84 -0.33
CA ILE A 59 -14.93 -14.09 -0.60
C ILE A 59 -16.38 -14.06 -0.10
N SER A 60 -16.82 -12.97 0.52
CA SER A 60 -18.22 -12.80 0.90
C SER A 60 -19.11 -12.64 -0.33
N ARG A 61 -20.24 -13.35 -0.37
CA ARG A 61 -21.26 -13.16 -1.41
C ARG A 61 -21.77 -11.72 -1.51
N PHE A 62 -21.63 -10.93 -0.46
CA PHE A 62 -22.06 -9.55 -0.40
C PHE A 62 -20.96 -8.54 -0.80
N PHE A 63 -19.75 -9.00 -1.13
CA PHE A 63 -18.63 -8.10 -1.41
C PHE A 63 -18.95 -7.11 -2.53
N LYS A 64 -19.43 -7.62 -3.68
CA LYS A 64 -19.79 -6.78 -4.83
C LYS A 64 -20.93 -5.81 -4.49
N THR A 65 -22.00 -6.28 -3.85
CA THR A 65 -23.15 -5.44 -3.46
C THR A 65 -22.73 -4.29 -2.54
N ARG A 66 -21.78 -4.55 -1.62
CA ARG A 66 -21.22 -3.48 -0.77
C ARG A 66 -20.42 -2.46 -1.57
N LEU A 67 -19.65 -2.89 -2.57
CA LEU A 67 -18.93 -1.98 -3.46
C LEU A 67 -19.87 -1.14 -4.31
N ASP A 68 -21.00 -1.70 -4.78
CA ASP A 68 -21.95 -1.01 -5.66
C ASP A 68 -22.56 0.25 -5.02
N VAL A 69 -22.73 0.25 -3.68
CA VAL A 69 -23.28 1.38 -2.92
C VAL A 69 -22.24 2.38 -2.43
N MET A 70 -20.97 2.12 -2.64
CA MET A 70 -19.88 3.01 -2.19
C MET A 70 -19.69 4.20 -3.14
N ASN A 71 -19.24 5.33 -2.60
CA ASN A 71 -18.93 6.52 -3.38
C ASN A 71 -17.68 6.30 -4.25
N LYS A 72 -17.88 6.19 -5.56
CA LYS A 72 -16.82 5.85 -6.51
C LYS A 72 -15.83 6.98 -6.80
N SER A 73 -16.15 8.21 -6.38
CA SER A 73 -15.28 9.39 -6.56
C SER A 73 -14.19 9.51 -5.49
N ARG A 74 -14.29 8.75 -4.39
CA ARG A 74 -13.29 8.74 -3.31
C ARG A 74 -12.03 8.00 -3.71
N THR A 75 -10.96 8.22 -2.96
CA THR A 75 -9.71 7.45 -3.02
C THR A 75 -9.80 6.22 -2.12
N TYR A 76 -9.42 5.09 -2.65
CA TYR A 76 -9.43 3.82 -1.94
C TYR A 76 -8.02 3.23 -1.85
N VAL A 77 -7.67 2.74 -0.67
CA VAL A 77 -6.50 1.91 -0.43
C VAL A 77 -7.00 0.52 -0.04
N VAL A 78 -6.70 -0.47 -0.86
CA VAL A 78 -7.12 -1.85 -0.61
C VAL A 78 -5.92 -2.73 -0.30
N TYR A 79 -6.06 -3.63 0.65
CA TYR A 79 -5.02 -4.57 1.02
C TYR A 79 -5.62 -5.89 1.55
N CYS A 80 -4.78 -6.90 1.65
CA CYS A 80 -5.04 -8.15 2.34
C CYS A 80 -3.74 -8.64 2.98
N LYS A 81 -3.65 -9.89 3.39
CA LYS A 81 -2.46 -10.44 4.05
C LYS A 81 -1.19 -10.38 3.18
N VAL A 82 -1.29 -10.77 1.88
CA VAL A 82 -0.13 -10.91 0.97
C VAL A 82 -0.27 -10.12 -0.35
N GLY A 83 -1.35 -9.35 -0.55
CA GLY A 83 -1.57 -8.53 -1.74
C GLY A 83 -2.34 -9.21 -2.89
N GLY A 84 -2.51 -10.54 -2.91
CA GLY A 84 -3.18 -11.26 -4.00
C GLY A 84 -4.69 -11.00 -4.06
N ARG A 85 -5.41 -11.18 -2.96
CA ARG A 85 -6.87 -10.90 -2.87
C ARG A 85 -7.18 -9.44 -3.13
N SER A 86 -6.39 -8.53 -2.60
CA SER A 86 -6.56 -7.08 -2.81
C SER A 86 -6.32 -6.67 -4.27
N LYS A 87 -5.44 -7.37 -4.98
CA LYS A 87 -5.28 -7.15 -6.43
C LYS A 87 -6.53 -7.54 -7.23
N ILE A 88 -7.23 -8.61 -6.82
CA ILE A 88 -8.51 -9.00 -7.42
C ILE A 88 -9.58 -7.94 -7.10
N ALA A 89 -9.65 -7.49 -5.84
CA ALA A 89 -10.57 -6.44 -5.42
C ALA A 89 -10.33 -5.14 -6.18
N GLN A 90 -9.08 -4.72 -6.35
CA GLN A 90 -8.69 -3.54 -7.12
C GLN A 90 -9.21 -3.61 -8.56
N LYS A 91 -9.01 -4.73 -9.26
CA LYS A 91 -9.51 -4.94 -10.63
C LYS A 91 -11.04 -4.85 -10.69
N LEU A 92 -11.74 -5.48 -9.74
CA LEU A 92 -13.20 -5.41 -9.68
C LEU A 92 -13.68 -3.98 -9.42
N MET A 93 -13.05 -3.25 -8.52
CA MET A 93 -13.38 -1.85 -8.26
C MET A 93 -13.17 -0.97 -9.49
N GLN A 94 -12.10 -1.19 -10.26
CA GLN A 94 -11.92 -0.52 -11.56
C GLN A 94 -13.08 -0.80 -12.52
N GLN A 95 -13.48 -2.06 -12.67
CA GLN A 95 -14.60 -2.46 -13.53
C GLN A 95 -15.92 -1.83 -13.09
N LEU A 96 -16.10 -1.59 -11.79
CA LEU A 96 -17.27 -0.94 -11.21
C LEU A 96 -17.22 0.60 -11.29
N GLY A 97 -16.17 1.19 -11.86
CA GLY A 97 -16.06 2.63 -12.10
C GLY A 97 -15.48 3.43 -10.92
N PHE A 98 -14.77 2.80 -9.99
CA PHE A 98 -14.06 3.53 -8.94
C PHE A 98 -12.93 4.38 -9.54
N ARG A 99 -12.86 5.65 -9.12
CA ARG A 99 -11.97 6.64 -9.72
C ARG A 99 -10.50 6.43 -9.36
N THR A 100 -10.23 6.17 -8.09
CA THR A 100 -8.85 6.03 -7.58
C THR A 100 -8.77 4.86 -6.62
N VAL A 101 -7.98 3.85 -6.98
CA VAL A 101 -7.79 2.64 -6.17
C VAL A 101 -6.33 2.24 -6.11
N TYR A 102 -5.76 2.26 -4.93
CA TYR A 102 -4.40 1.79 -4.64
C TYR A 102 -4.43 0.41 -4.00
N ASN A 103 -3.60 -0.51 -4.48
CA ASN A 103 -3.38 -1.81 -3.85
C ASN A 103 -2.03 -1.81 -3.13
N ILE A 104 -1.99 -2.25 -1.86
CA ILE A 104 -0.74 -2.39 -1.10
C ILE A 104 -0.07 -3.70 -1.48
N VAL A 105 1.11 -3.60 -2.11
CA VAL A 105 1.95 -4.75 -2.45
C VAL A 105 2.43 -5.44 -1.17
N GLY A 106 2.40 -6.78 -1.15
CA GLY A 106 2.82 -7.56 0.01
C GLY A 106 1.85 -7.52 1.20
N GLY A 107 0.84 -6.65 1.15
CA GLY A 107 -0.22 -6.58 2.16
C GLY A 107 0.28 -6.34 3.58
N THR A 108 -0.42 -6.94 4.57
CA THR A 108 -0.05 -6.78 5.99
C THR A 108 1.29 -7.42 6.34
N LEU A 109 1.72 -8.46 5.62
CA LEU A 109 3.03 -9.08 5.89
C LEU A 109 4.17 -8.11 5.62
N LEU A 110 4.18 -7.46 4.44
CA LEU A 110 5.22 -6.49 4.12
C LEU A 110 5.08 -5.21 4.96
N TRP A 111 3.83 -4.84 5.30
CA TRP A 111 3.56 -3.72 6.20
C TRP A 111 4.21 -3.90 7.58
N GLU A 112 4.06 -5.10 8.15
CA GLU A 112 4.66 -5.47 9.42
C GLU A 112 6.19 -5.57 9.32
N GLU A 113 6.71 -6.16 8.24
CA GLU A 113 8.15 -6.25 7.96
C GLU A 113 8.81 -4.87 7.86
N GLU A 114 8.12 -3.88 7.26
CA GLU A 114 8.57 -2.49 7.23
C GLU A 114 8.40 -1.78 8.60
N GLY A 115 7.79 -2.45 9.57
CA GLY A 115 7.59 -1.96 10.92
C GLY A 115 6.62 -0.80 10.99
N LEU A 116 5.64 -0.72 10.11
CA LEU A 116 4.64 0.32 10.09
C LEU A 116 3.53 0.06 11.14
N PRO A 117 2.87 1.10 11.67
CA PRO A 117 1.88 0.93 12.73
C PRO A 117 0.61 0.25 12.24
N PHE A 118 0.09 -0.66 13.08
CA PHE A 118 -1.15 -1.40 12.84
C PHE A 118 -1.98 -1.49 14.13
N ALA A 119 -3.21 -1.97 14.01
CA ALA A 119 -4.11 -2.29 15.11
C ALA A 119 -4.41 -3.78 15.14
N SER A 120 -4.83 -4.27 16.31
CA SER A 120 -5.31 -5.63 16.53
C SER A 120 -6.57 -5.60 17.40
N GLY A 121 -7.43 -6.62 17.28
CA GLY A 121 -8.69 -6.70 18.01
C GLY A 121 -9.85 -5.99 17.30
N THR A 122 -10.94 -5.75 18.03
CA THR A 122 -12.15 -5.08 17.52
C THR A 122 -12.17 -3.58 17.80
N GLU A 123 -11.15 -3.06 18.48
CA GLU A 123 -11.08 -1.66 18.86
C GLU A 123 -10.36 -0.81 17.81
N SER A 124 -11.13 0.00 17.10
CA SER A 124 -10.62 1.20 16.44
C SER A 124 -10.38 2.27 17.50
N VAL A 125 -9.34 2.14 18.30
CA VAL A 125 -9.00 3.15 19.31
C VAL A 125 -7.55 3.57 19.19
N ASN A 126 -7.38 4.89 19.05
CA ASN A 126 -6.18 5.67 19.22
C ASN A 126 -5.25 5.17 20.34
N LYS A 127 -4.47 4.14 20.09
CA LYS A 127 -3.25 3.91 20.84
C LYS A 127 -2.07 3.97 19.90
N PHE A 128 -1.57 5.19 19.71
CA PHE A 128 -0.18 5.38 19.33
C PHE A 128 0.69 4.77 20.42
N SER A 129 1.03 3.52 20.28
CA SER A 129 2.24 3.01 20.93
C SER A 129 3.41 3.62 20.17
N PHE A 130 3.77 4.83 20.60
CA PHE A 130 4.99 5.49 20.18
C PHE A 130 6.15 4.69 20.78
N CYS A 131 6.65 3.71 20.04
CA CYS A 131 7.86 3.01 20.43
C CYS A 131 9.04 3.90 20.02
N PRO A 132 9.79 4.49 20.97
CA PRO A 132 10.92 5.40 20.65
C PRO A 132 12.06 4.70 19.90
N PHE A 133 12.01 3.39 19.77
CA PHE A 133 12.98 2.57 19.03
C PHE A 133 12.86 2.72 17.49
N PHE A 134 11.79 3.32 17.00
CA PHE A 134 11.43 3.36 15.58
C PHE A 134 12.24 4.34 14.73
N ILE A 135 12.74 5.44 15.33
CA ILE A 135 13.50 6.46 14.59
C ILE A 135 14.84 5.90 14.10
N SER A 136 15.42 4.93 14.82
CA SER A 136 16.73 4.36 14.47
C SER A 136 16.68 3.42 13.27
N ILE A 137 15.60 2.64 13.09
CA ILE A 137 15.51 1.62 12.02
C ILE A 137 15.18 2.25 10.66
N ILE A 138 14.29 3.26 10.64
CA ILE A 138 13.95 3.97 9.40
C ILE A 138 15.16 4.75 8.87
N THR A 139 15.92 5.36 9.76
CA THR A 139 17.15 6.08 9.41
C THR A 139 18.22 5.12 8.88
N PHE A 140 18.36 3.93 9.49
CA PHE A 140 19.35 2.93 9.08
C PHE A 140 19.03 2.29 7.71
N LYS A 141 17.72 1.94 7.44
CA LYS A 141 17.31 1.41 6.12
C LYS A 141 17.42 2.46 5.01
N LYS A 142 17.08 3.72 5.31
CA LYS A 142 17.20 4.83 4.34
C LYS A 142 18.66 5.12 4.00
N ILE A 143 19.56 5.07 5.00
CA ILE A 143 21.00 5.21 4.81
C ILE A 143 21.56 4.04 4.00
N LYS A 144 21.16 2.80 4.27
CA LYS A 144 21.63 1.61 3.54
C LYS A 144 21.23 1.66 2.05
N LYS A 145 20.02 2.13 1.73
CA LYS A 145 19.55 2.31 0.35
C LYS A 145 20.31 3.43 -0.37
N VAL A 146 20.60 4.53 0.33
CA VAL A 146 21.39 5.65 -0.21
C VAL A 146 22.85 5.23 -0.42
N LEU A 147 23.46 4.51 0.52
CA LEU A 147 24.82 3.97 0.36
C LEU A 147 24.91 2.96 -0.79
N HIS A 148 23.93 2.07 -0.93
CA HIS A 148 23.91 1.10 -2.04
C HIS A 148 23.81 1.80 -3.40
N ASN A 149 22.98 2.85 -3.51
CA ASN A 149 22.88 3.65 -4.73
C ASN A 149 24.13 4.51 -5.01
N LEU A 150 24.84 4.96 -3.98
CA LEU A 150 26.10 5.69 -4.14
C LEU A 150 27.22 4.75 -4.58
N LEU A 151 27.35 3.59 -3.97
CA LEU A 151 28.36 2.58 -4.33
C LEU A 151 28.16 2.05 -5.75
N SER A 152 26.90 1.82 -6.20
CA SER A 152 26.60 1.39 -7.56
C SER A 152 26.86 2.47 -8.63
N ARG A 153 26.89 3.76 -8.24
CA ARG A 153 27.29 4.87 -9.13
C ARG A 153 28.80 5.02 -9.23
N THR A 154 29.53 4.76 -8.14
CA THR A 154 31.01 4.89 -8.11
C THR A 154 31.68 3.79 -8.94
N VAL A 155 31.15 2.56 -8.94
CA VAL A 155 31.69 1.44 -9.73
C VAL A 155 31.52 1.66 -11.25
N LYS A 156 30.58 2.49 -11.70
CA LYS A 156 30.41 2.81 -13.13
C LYS A 156 31.37 3.89 -13.66
N HIS A 157 32.07 4.61 -12.79
CA HIS A 157 32.99 5.69 -13.18
C HIS A 157 34.48 5.39 -13.00
N THR A 158 34.84 4.29 -12.35
CA THR A 158 36.23 3.84 -12.26
C THR A 158 36.36 2.54 -13.04
N GLY A 159 36.62 2.67 -14.34
CA GLY A 159 37.03 1.56 -15.21
C GLY A 159 38.42 1.04 -14.82
N ILE A 160 38.51 0.26 -13.76
CA ILE A 160 39.74 -0.50 -13.46
C ILE A 160 39.56 -1.91 -14.02
N THR A 161 40.13 -2.13 -15.18
CA THR A 161 40.36 -3.47 -15.74
C THR A 161 41.47 -4.13 -14.92
N VAL A 162 41.09 -5.16 -14.16
CA VAL A 162 42.08 -6.04 -13.54
C VAL A 162 42.58 -7.03 -14.61
N SER A 163 43.79 -6.83 -15.09
CA SER A 163 44.47 -7.77 -15.97
C SER A 163 44.88 -9.03 -15.16
N SER A 164 44.39 -10.17 -15.58
CA SER A 164 44.86 -11.47 -15.12
C SER A 164 46.31 -11.69 -15.59
N GLY A 165 47.26 -11.57 -14.66
CA GLY A 165 48.62 -12.06 -14.87
C GLY A 165 48.64 -13.56 -14.70
N GLN A 166 48.97 -14.27 -15.77
CA GLN A 166 49.46 -15.63 -15.72
C GLN A 166 50.93 -15.57 -15.31
N GLU A 167 51.30 -16.30 -14.28
CA GLU A 167 52.67 -16.71 -14.04
C GLU A 167 52.80 -18.22 -14.19
N SER A 168 53.79 -18.57 -15.00
CA SER A 168 54.29 -19.86 -15.33
C SER A 168 54.98 -20.59 -14.15
#